data_5bbaf3a71613beba99c37d425873ea50
#
_entry.id   5bbaf3a71613beba99c37d425873ea50
#
_cell.length_a   1.000
_cell.length_b   1.000
_cell.length_c   1.000
_cell.angle_alpha   90.00
_cell.angle_beta   90.00
_cell.angle_gamma   90.00
#
_symmetry.space_group_name_H-M   'P 1'
#
loop_
_entity.id
_entity.type
_entity.pdbx_description
1 polymer ?
#
loop_
_entity_poly.entity_id
_entity_poly.type
_entity_poly.pdbx_seq_one_letter_code
_entity_poly.pdbx_strand_id
1 'polypeptide(L)'
;MSERHSIRIGPAGWSYKDWEGIVYPPHRGRFDELAYLASFFDTIEINSPFYRIPPPTHSKSWVRRVAHNDAFKFTTKIFKGFTHEKAELKPGDVDAFRAYLDPLAEAGRLGALLLQFPWSFKDSPESRETLATLFGQFAGYPQALEVRHATFQNEGFVDFLNEHGVSWVNVDQPLFHESVKPAATVTGPVGYARLHGRNYEKWFAHSESWERYSYLYSKEELEPWVERIDEMAQAKETYVITNNHFRGQAIVNAVDLKRALGQEAKLPGTLGDNQANVSSQSDSPTPRRKNPK
;
A
#
# COMPACT_ATOMS: atom_id res chain seq x y z
N MET A 1 -26.64 -14.76 -4.65
CA MET A 1 -25.19 -14.52 -4.63
C MET A 1 -25.03 -13.06 -4.26
N SER A 2 -24.30 -12.73 -3.18
CA SER A 2 -23.99 -11.36 -2.81
C SER A 2 -23.18 -10.72 -3.95
N GLU A 3 -23.53 -9.50 -4.34
CA GLU A 3 -22.81 -8.75 -5.37
C GLU A 3 -21.40 -8.46 -4.83
N ARG A 4 -20.36 -8.89 -5.56
CA ARG A 4 -18.96 -8.67 -5.17
C ARG A 4 -18.65 -7.17 -5.24
N HIS A 5 -18.09 -6.63 -4.18
CA HIS A 5 -17.64 -5.25 -4.16
C HIS A 5 -16.42 -5.02 -5.09
N SER A 6 -16.18 -3.76 -5.45
CA SER A 6 -15.06 -3.41 -6.33
C SER A 6 -13.71 -3.71 -5.68
N ILE A 7 -12.79 -4.28 -6.47
CA ILE A 7 -11.39 -4.49 -6.10
C ILE A 7 -10.53 -3.54 -6.91
N ARG A 8 -9.79 -2.67 -6.22
CA ARG A 8 -8.82 -1.75 -6.81
C ARG A 8 -7.41 -2.19 -6.47
N ILE A 9 -6.62 -2.44 -7.49
CA ILE A 9 -5.24 -2.93 -7.34
C ILE A 9 -4.31 -1.92 -8.01
N GLY A 10 -3.24 -1.54 -7.33
CA GLY A 10 -2.25 -0.62 -7.88
C GLY A 10 -0.99 -0.50 -7.02
N PRO A 11 0.00 0.25 -7.50
CA PRO A 11 1.28 0.41 -6.82
C PRO A 11 1.24 1.44 -5.69
N ALA A 12 2.22 1.37 -4.81
CA ALA A 12 2.56 2.44 -3.88
C ALA A 12 3.48 3.46 -4.57
N GLY A 13 2.97 4.67 -4.81
CA GLY A 13 3.71 5.74 -5.49
C GLY A 13 3.76 5.61 -7.02
N TRP A 14 4.32 6.64 -7.65
CA TRP A 14 4.44 6.72 -9.12
C TRP A 14 5.72 7.41 -9.60
N SER A 15 6.46 8.13 -8.78
CA SER A 15 7.63 8.89 -9.21
C SER A 15 8.93 8.22 -8.73
N TYR A 16 9.35 7.20 -9.46
CA TYR A 16 10.58 6.44 -9.20
C TYR A 16 11.55 6.56 -10.37
N LYS A 17 12.82 6.94 -10.09
CA LYS A 17 13.85 7.09 -11.13
C LYS A 17 14.16 5.78 -11.85
N ASP A 18 14.17 4.68 -11.11
CA ASP A 18 14.43 3.33 -11.62
C ASP A 18 13.30 2.76 -12.48
N TRP A 19 12.18 3.48 -12.60
CA TRP A 19 11.08 3.12 -13.50
C TRP A 19 11.25 3.70 -14.91
N GLU A 20 12.17 4.63 -15.12
CA GLU A 20 12.46 5.19 -16.44
C GLU A 20 13.06 4.14 -17.38
N GLY A 21 12.49 4.00 -18.58
CA GLY A 21 12.87 2.96 -19.54
C GLY A 21 12.37 1.55 -19.20
N ILE A 22 11.72 1.35 -18.04
CA ILE A 22 11.12 0.07 -17.62
C ILE A 22 9.59 0.17 -17.58
N VAL A 23 9.05 1.02 -16.71
CA VAL A 23 7.60 1.30 -16.60
C VAL A 23 7.20 2.45 -17.51
N TYR A 24 8.04 3.46 -17.56
CA TYR A 24 7.84 4.67 -18.36
C TYR A 24 8.72 4.68 -19.61
N PRO A 25 8.26 5.35 -20.70
CA PRO A 25 9.12 5.52 -21.87
C PRO A 25 10.44 6.23 -21.52
N PRO A 26 11.56 5.87 -22.16
CA PRO A 26 12.81 6.59 -22.00
C PRO A 26 12.70 8.02 -22.56
N HIS A 27 13.48 8.96 -22.02
CA HIS A 27 13.59 10.34 -22.51
C HIS A 27 12.25 11.09 -22.67
N ARG A 28 11.41 11.03 -21.68
CA ARG A 28 9.98 11.43 -21.71
C ARG A 28 9.70 12.94 -21.69
N GLY A 29 10.67 13.81 -21.55
CA GLY A 29 10.43 15.25 -21.48
C GLY A 29 9.47 15.64 -20.35
N ARG A 30 8.35 16.33 -20.70
CA ARG A 30 7.25 16.64 -19.78
C ARG A 30 6.22 15.49 -19.72
N PHE A 31 6.61 14.36 -19.16
CA PHE A 31 5.74 13.18 -19.03
C PHE A 31 4.96 13.22 -17.72
N ASP A 32 3.67 12.91 -17.76
CA ASP A 32 2.82 12.81 -16.58
C ASP A 32 2.70 11.36 -16.11
N GLU A 33 3.56 10.96 -15.19
CA GLU A 33 3.65 9.60 -14.64
C GLU A 33 2.35 9.17 -13.96
N LEU A 34 1.71 10.09 -13.20
CA LEU A 34 0.46 9.79 -12.50
C LEU A 34 -0.69 9.58 -13.48
N ALA A 35 -0.87 10.48 -14.45
CA ALA A 35 -1.90 10.34 -15.46
C ALA A 35 -1.69 9.09 -16.30
N TYR A 36 -0.43 8.77 -16.63
CA TYR A 36 -0.08 7.54 -17.35
C TYR A 36 -0.49 6.28 -16.58
N LEU A 37 -0.10 6.15 -15.29
CA LEU A 37 -0.45 4.97 -14.49
C LEU A 37 -1.96 4.87 -14.21
N ALA A 38 -2.65 5.98 -14.08
CA ALA A 38 -4.11 5.99 -13.92
C ALA A 38 -4.87 5.45 -15.16
N SER A 39 -4.18 5.26 -16.30
CA SER A 39 -4.73 4.56 -17.47
C SER A 39 -4.64 3.03 -17.35
N PHE A 40 -3.92 2.50 -16.37
CA PHE A 40 -3.71 1.06 -16.15
C PHE A 40 -4.28 0.57 -14.82
N PHE A 41 -4.37 1.47 -13.83
CA PHE A 41 -4.75 1.13 -12.47
C PHE A 41 -5.86 2.06 -11.97
N ASP A 42 -6.74 1.53 -11.11
CA ASP A 42 -7.85 2.26 -10.51
C ASP A 42 -7.53 2.78 -9.10
N THR A 43 -6.32 2.54 -8.64
CA THR A 43 -5.78 3.09 -7.37
C THR A 43 -4.28 3.24 -7.41
N ILE A 44 -3.78 4.23 -6.67
CA ILE A 44 -2.36 4.40 -6.34
C ILE A 44 -2.30 4.93 -4.90
N GLU A 45 -1.37 4.41 -4.11
CA GLU A 45 -1.11 4.91 -2.77
C GLU A 45 -0.15 6.10 -2.81
N ILE A 46 -0.53 7.22 -2.20
CA ILE A 46 0.31 8.41 -2.10
C ILE A 46 1.21 8.29 -0.87
N ASN A 47 2.52 8.15 -1.06
CA ASN A 47 3.50 7.98 0.02
C ASN A 47 4.21 9.27 0.44
N SER A 48 4.26 10.29 -0.41
CA SER A 48 4.98 11.54 -0.12
C SER A 48 4.50 12.28 1.14
N PRO A 49 3.22 12.23 1.55
CA PRO A 49 2.77 12.88 2.79
C PRO A 49 3.41 12.30 4.06
N PHE A 50 3.89 11.07 4.01
CA PHE A 50 4.60 10.48 5.14
C PHE A 50 5.82 11.30 5.57
N TYR A 51 6.53 11.91 4.63
CA TYR A 51 7.75 12.67 4.90
C TYR A 51 7.49 14.14 5.20
N ARG A 52 6.42 14.71 4.64
CA ARG A 52 6.04 16.11 4.81
C ARG A 52 4.57 16.30 4.44
N ILE A 53 3.82 17.05 5.23
CA ILE A 53 2.43 17.41 4.95
C ILE A 53 2.38 18.27 3.67
N PRO A 54 1.72 17.80 2.60
CA PRO A 54 1.64 18.58 1.36
C PRO A 54 0.62 19.71 1.47
N PRO A 55 0.79 20.80 0.73
CA PRO A 55 -0.28 21.81 0.62
C PRO A 55 -1.48 21.24 -0.17
N PRO A 56 -2.71 21.76 0.06
CA PRO A 56 -3.93 21.31 -0.61
C PRO A 56 -3.88 21.42 -2.15
N THR A 57 -3.01 22.28 -2.68
CA THR A 57 -2.80 22.44 -4.13
C THR A 57 -2.29 21.17 -4.80
N HIS A 58 -1.54 20.32 -4.06
CA HIS A 58 -1.07 19.03 -4.58
C HIS A 58 -2.25 18.07 -4.80
N SER A 59 -3.11 17.90 -3.79
CA SER A 59 -4.30 17.04 -3.90
C SER A 59 -5.22 17.50 -5.04
N LYS A 60 -5.49 18.81 -5.15
CA LYS A 60 -6.25 19.39 -6.26
C LYS A 60 -5.61 19.10 -7.63
N SER A 61 -4.29 19.14 -7.72
CA SER A 61 -3.57 18.79 -8.94
C SER A 61 -3.71 17.30 -9.28
N TRP A 62 -3.55 16.41 -8.28
CA TRP A 62 -3.65 14.96 -8.51
C TRP A 62 -5.06 14.54 -8.93
N VAL A 63 -6.10 15.10 -8.31
CA VAL A 63 -7.50 14.86 -8.73
C VAL A 63 -7.69 15.19 -10.22
N ARG A 64 -7.17 16.34 -10.69
CA ARG A 64 -7.28 16.71 -12.12
C ARG A 64 -6.52 15.77 -13.05
N ARG A 65 -5.32 15.31 -12.61
CA ARG A 65 -4.47 14.44 -13.44
C ARG A 65 -5.05 13.05 -13.66
N VAL A 66 -5.90 12.56 -12.76
CA VAL A 66 -6.56 11.25 -12.87
C VAL A 66 -8.03 11.35 -13.34
N ALA A 67 -8.49 12.53 -13.75
CA ALA A 67 -9.89 12.77 -14.09
C ALA A 67 -10.39 11.95 -15.30
N HIS A 68 -9.50 11.43 -16.14
CA HIS A 68 -9.84 10.56 -17.27
C HIS A 68 -10.23 9.13 -16.85
N ASN A 69 -10.01 8.73 -15.61
CA ASN A 69 -10.43 7.45 -15.03
C ASN A 69 -11.44 7.70 -13.90
N ASP A 70 -12.74 7.54 -14.19
CA ASP A 70 -13.80 7.79 -13.21
C ASP A 70 -13.79 6.83 -12.02
N ALA A 71 -13.27 5.61 -12.21
CA ALA A 71 -13.15 4.63 -11.15
C ALA A 71 -11.98 4.89 -10.19
N PHE A 72 -11.06 5.79 -10.53
CA PHE A 72 -9.81 5.98 -9.82
C PHE A 72 -10.01 6.57 -8.42
N LYS A 73 -9.39 5.95 -7.40
CA LYS A 73 -9.30 6.48 -6.03
C LYS A 73 -7.87 6.39 -5.52
N PHE A 74 -7.46 7.37 -4.75
CA PHE A 74 -6.20 7.34 -4.02
C PHE A 74 -6.37 6.71 -2.65
N THR A 75 -5.38 5.95 -2.21
CA THR A 75 -5.09 5.80 -0.79
C THR A 75 -3.91 6.71 -0.43
N THR A 76 -3.78 7.15 0.80
CA THR A 76 -2.70 8.07 1.18
C THR A 76 -2.16 7.77 2.56
N LYS A 77 -0.84 7.74 2.68
CA LYS A 77 -0.17 7.48 3.95
C LYS A 77 -0.11 8.75 4.80
N ILE A 78 -0.41 8.61 6.09
CA ILE A 78 -0.35 9.72 7.05
C ILE A 78 1.09 10.20 7.27
N PHE A 79 1.26 11.44 7.71
CA PHE A 79 2.55 12.02 8.08
C PHE A 79 3.19 11.25 9.25
N LYS A 80 4.49 10.97 9.15
CA LYS A 80 5.25 10.18 10.15
C LYS A 80 5.18 10.76 11.58
N GLY A 81 5.03 12.07 11.72
CA GLY A 81 4.84 12.72 13.01
C GLY A 81 3.67 12.15 13.81
N PHE A 82 2.61 11.64 13.17
CA PHE A 82 1.47 11.04 13.86
C PHE A 82 1.74 9.60 14.34
N THR A 83 2.67 8.87 13.71
CA THR A 83 2.82 7.43 13.90
C THR A 83 4.21 6.97 14.34
N HIS A 84 5.27 7.66 13.92
CA HIS A 84 6.67 7.26 14.12
C HIS A 84 7.46 8.25 14.98
N GLU A 85 7.26 9.53 14.77
CA GLU A 85 8.13 10.60 15.27
C GLU A 85 7.29 11.72 15.90
N LYS A 86 6.58 11.39 17.01
CA LYS A 86 5.65 12.34 17.68
C LYS A 86 6.29 13.70 18.02
N ALA A 87 7.60 13.75 18.24
CA ALA A 87 8.33 14.98 18.49
C ALA A 87 8.37 15.94 17.28
N GLU A 88 8.10 15.45 16.07
CA GLU A 88 8.01 16.30 14.86
C GLU A 88 6.63 16.99 14.70
N LEU A 89 5.60 16.57 15.45
CA LEU A 89 4.28 17.21 15.38
C LEU A 89 4.32 18.64 15.89
N LYS A 90 3.69 19.52 15.13
CA LYS A 90 3.52 20.94 15.45
C LYS A 90 2.05 21.28 15.68
N PRO A 91 1.74 22.31 16.46
CA PRO A 91 0.40 22.88 16.50
C PRO A 91 -0.09 23.19 15.08
N GLY A 92 -1.30 22.72 14.74
CA GLY A 92 -1.91 22.92 13.41
C GLY A 92 -1.63 21.82 12.38
N ASP A 93 -0.75 20.82 12.65
CA ASP A 93 -0.45 19.75 11.69
C ASP A 93 -1.69 18.88 11.39
N VAL A 94 -2.60 18.68 12.35
CA VAL A 94 -3.88 17.99 12.12
C VAL A 94 -4.70 18.75 11.09
N ASP A 95 -4.88 20.06 11.29
CA ASP A 95 -5.67 20.89 10.36
C ASP A 95 -5.00 20.99 8.99
N ALA A 96 -3.69 21.12 8.95
CA ALA A 96 -2.93 21.13 7.70
C ALA A 96 -3.07 19.80 6.94
N PHE A 97 -3.07 18.67 7.65
CA PHE A 97 -3.23 17.36 7.02
C PHE A 97 -4.68 17.13 6.57
N ARG A 98 -5.68 17.58 7.34
CA ARG A 98 -7.09 17.57 6.91
C ARG A 98 -7.29 18.41 5.66
N ALA A 99 -6.77 19.65 5.64
CA ALA A 99 -6.83 20.52 4.46
C ALA A 99 -6.19 19.88 3.20
N TYR A 100 -5.17 19.03 3.39
CA TYR A 100 -4.59 18.21 2.31
C TYR A 100 -5.56 17.11 1.87
N LEU A 101 -6.30 16.45 2.78
CA LEU A 101 -7.23 15.36 2.46
C LEU A 101 -8.51 15.86 1.80
N ASP A 102 -9.01 17.04 2.19
CA ASP A 102 -10.31 17.56 1.77
C ASP A 102 -10.53 17.54 0.25
N PRO A 103 -9.61 18.02 -0.60
CA PRO A 103 -9.84 17.98 -2.05
C PRO A 103 -9.95 16.56 -2.63
N LEU A 104 -9.31 15.56 -2.00
CA LEU A 104 -9.44 14.16 -2.40
C LEU A 104 -10.81 13.61 -1.98
N ALA A 105 -11.26 13.93 -0.77
CA ALA A 105 -12.53 13.49 -0.22
C ALA A 105 -13.71 14.15 -0.95
N GLU A 106 -13.68 15.48 -1.14
CA GLU A 106 -14.71 16.25 -1.85
C GLU A 106 -14.90 15.79 -3.30
N ALA A 107 -13.80 15.41 -3.96
CA ALA A 107 -13.85 14.85 -5.32
C ALA A 107 -14.28 13.37 -5.37
N GLY A 108 -14.57 12.72 -4.22
CA GLY A 108 -14.85 11.27 -4.15
C GLY A 108 -13.65 10.38 -4.52
N ARG A 109 -12.43 10.94 -4.48
CA ARG A 109 -11.18 10.28 -4.89
C ARG A 109 -10.34 9.76 -3.72
N LEU A 110 -10.77 9.94 -2.46
CA LEU A 110 -10.13 9.35 -1.29
C LEU A 110 -10.71 7.97 -1.01
N GLY A 111 -9.91 6.92 -1.18
CA GLY A 111 -10.27 5.54 -0.84
C GLY A 111 -9.99 5.20 0.62
N ALA A 112 -8.79 5.55 1.12
CA ALA A 112 -8.44 5.37 2.51
C ALA A 112 -7.26 6.27 2.94
N LEU A 113 -7.29 6.69 4.20
CA LEU A 113 -6.15 7.25 4.92
C LEU A 113 -5.42 6.12 5.65
N LEU A 114 -4.20 5.81 5.22
CA LEU A 114 -3.37 4.77 5.80
C LEU A 114 -2.60 5.27 7.02
N LEU A 115 -2.92 4.72 8.17
CA LEU A 115 -2.27 4.94 9.47
C LEU A 115 -1.29 3.79 9.71
N GLN A 116 -0.04 3.92 9.25
CA GLN A 116 0.93 2.84 9.41
C GLN A 116 1.87 3.11 10.58
N PHE A 117 1.97 2.14 11.49
CA PHE A 117 2.86 2.15 12.65
C PHE A 117 4.09 1.26 12.46
N PRO A 118 5.21 1.57 13.17
CA PRO A 118 6.42 0.74 13.12
C PRO A 118 6.21 -0.59 13.86
N TRP A 119 7.11 -1.56 13.61
CA TRP A 119 7.07 -2.88 14.27
C TRP A 119 7.22 -2.81 15.79
N SER A 120 7.89 -1.79 16.33
CA SER A 120 8.04 -1.54 17.76
C SER A 120 6.75 -1.14 18.47
N PHE A 121 5.71 -0.73 17.71
CA PHE A 121 4.40 -0.40 18.25
C PHE A 121 3.65 -1.70 18.53
N LYS A 122 3.30 -1.93 19.82
CA LYS A 122 2.65 -3.15 20.30
C LYS A 122 1.27 -2.83 20.90
N ASP A 123 0.39 -3.82 20.92
CA ASP A 123 -0.93 -3.68 21.56
C ASP A 123 -0.77 -3.54 23.08
N SER A 124 -1.29 -2.47 23.62
CA SER A 124 -1.37 -2.15 25.05
C SER A 124 -2.51 -1.14 25.28
N PRO A 125 -2.97 -0.93 26.53
CA PRO A 125 -3.94 0.11 26.82
C PRO A 125 -3.52 1.49 26.31
N GLU A 126 -2.25 1.88 26.50
CA GLU A 126 -1.71 3.18 26.09
C GLU A 126 -1.65 3.33 24.57
N SER A 127 -1.34 2.25 23.85
CA SER A 127 -1.34 2.27 22.40
C SER A 127 -2.75 2.38 21.83
N ARG A 128 -3.74 1.72 22.45
CA ARG A 128 -5.16 1.86 22.08
C ARG A 128 -5.71 3.26 22.34
N GLU A 129 -5.34 3.90 23.44
CA GLU A 129 -5.68 5.30 23.72
C GLU A 129 -5.07 6.26 22.68
N THR A 130 -3.80 6.02 22.32
CA THR A 130 -3.12 6.75 21.23
C THR A 130 -3.85 6.58 19.90
N LEU A 131 -4.26 5.35 19.56
CA LEU A 131 -5.01 5.06 18.35
C LEU A 131 -6.39 5.73 18.36
N ALA A 132 -7.16 5.61 19.46
CA ALA A 132 -8.48 6.23 19.58
C ALA A 132 -8.40 7.76 19.40
N THR A 133 -7.39 8.40 19.98
CA THR A 133 -7.13 9.84 19.80
C THR A 133 -6.86 10.16 18.33
N LEU A 134 -5.98 9.40 17.67
CA LEU A 134 -5.63 9.61 16.28
C LEU A 134 -6.84 9.37 15.35
N PHE A 135 -7.64 8.35 15.61
CA PHE A 135 -8.87 8.07 14.85
C PHE A 135 -9.86 9.23 14.96
N GLY A 136 -10.02 9.79 16.16
CA GLY A 136 -10.86 10.98 16.38
C GLY A 136 -10.36 12.21 15.62
N GLN A 137 -9.04 12.42 15.54
CA GLN A 137 -8.45 13.55 14.81
C GLN A 137 -8.76 13.51 13.32
N PHE A 138 -8.94 12.33 12.75
CA PHE A 138 -9.25 12.13 11.33
C PHE A 138 -10.64 11.52 11.10
N ALA A 139 -11.54 11.67 12.05
CA ALA A 139 -12.95 11.28 11.88
C ALA A 139 -13.57 11.96 10.64
N GLY A 140 -14.38 11.21 9.90
CA GLY A 140 -14.98 11.65 8.64
C GLY A 140 -14.21 11.24 7.37
N TYR A 141 -12.97 10.75 7.49
CA TYR A 141 -12.26 10.12 6.38
C TYR A 141 -12.24 8.59 6.56
N PRO A 142 -12.29 7.78 5.47
CA PRO A 142 -12.10 6.34 5.58
C PRO A 142 -10.66 6.04 6.05
N GLN A 143 -10.54 5.44 7.24
CA GLN A 143 -9.25 5.16 7.86
C GLN A 143 -8.91 3.69 7.75
N ALA A 144 -7.63 3.38 7.53
CA ALA A 144 -7.08 2.02 7.53
C ALA A 144 -5.79 1.96 8.36
N LEU A 145 -5.73 1.04 9.32
CA LEU A 145 -4.62 0.89 10.25
C LEU A 145 -3.72 -0.27 9.84
N GLU A 146 -2.44 0.01 9.61
CA GLU A 146 -1.39 -0.99 9.44
C GLU A 146 -0.52 -1.09 10.69
N VAL A 147 -0.56 -2.25 11.33
CA VAL A 147 0.31 -2.66 12.43
C VAL A 147 1.16 -3.84 12.00
N ARG A 148 2.32 -4.01 12.62
CA ARG A 148 3.33 -4.99 12.20
C ARG A 148 3.58 -6.09 13.23
N HIS A 149 3.24 -5.87 14.50
CA HIS A 149 3.51 -6.78 15.62
C HIS A 149 2.32 -7.69 15.89
N ALA A 150 2.61 -8.99 16.12
CA ALA A 150 1.59 -10.04 16.32
C ALA A 150 0.67 -9.81 17.53
N THR A 151 1.06 -8.98 18.50
CA THR A 151 0.21 -8.64 19.65
C THR A 151 -1.14 -8.05 19.25
N PHE A 152 -1.24 -7.43 18.07
CA PHE A 152 -2.50 -6.89 17.57
C PHE A 152 -3.43 -7.95 16.95
N GLN A 153 -2.95 -9.17 16.66
CA GLN A 153 -3.79 -10.23 16.08
C GLN A 153 -4.59 -10.95 17.17
N ASN A 154 -5.55 -10.27 17.76
CA ASN A 154 -6.48 -10.79 18.76
C ASN A 154 -7.89 -10.23 18.53
N GLU A 155 -8.92 -10.98 18.96
CA GLU A 155 -10.33 -10.62 18.80
C GLU A 155 -10.64 -9.25 19.41
N GLY A 156 -10.15 -8.96 20.62
CA GLY A 156 -10.42 -7.70 21.30
C GLY A 156 -9.83 -6.47 20.58
N PHE A 157 -8.82 -6.66 19.71
CA PHE A 157 -8.34 -5.57 18.86
C PHE A 157 -9.17 -5.44 17.58
N VAL A 158 -9.66 -6.53 17.03
CA VAL A 158 -10.61 -6.52 15.90
C VAL A 158 -11.90 -5.79 16.31
N ASP A 159 -12.43 -6.10 17.50
CA ASP A 159 -13.60 -5.40 18.06
C ASP A 159 -13.33 -3.92 18.25
N PHE A 160 -12.17 -3.56 18.81
CA PHE A 160 -11.75 -2.16 18.96
C PHE A 160 -11.74 -1.40 17.62
N LEU A 161 -11.25 -2.01 16.53
CA LEU A 161 -11.28 -1.37 15.21
C LEU A 161 -12.70 -1.22 14.66
N ASN A 162 -13.55 -2.22 14.86
CA ASN A 162 -14.96 -2.16 14.46
C ASN A 162 -15.72 -1.05 15.20
N GLU A 163 -15.53 -0.90 16.52
CA GLU A 163 -16.12 0.15 17.34
C GLU A 163 -15.72 1.55 16.86
N HIS A 164 -14.49 1.71 16.37
CA HIS A 164 -13.99 2.99 15.87
C HIS A 164 -14.23 3.19 14.37
N GLY A 165 -14.79 2.18 13.65
CA GLY A 165 -15.01 2.25 12.21
C GLY A 165 -13.72 2.34 11.40
N VAL A 166 -12.64 1.70 11.85
CA VAL A 166 -11.32 1.71 11.20
C VAL A 166 -11.02 0.37 10.56
N SER A 167 -10.54 0.39 9.32
CA SER A 167 -10.21 -0.82 8.57
C SER A 167 -8.87 -1.42 9.01
N TRP A 168 -8.82 -2.75 9.16
CA TRP A 168 -7.59 -3.51 9.29
C TRP A 168 -6.84 -3.57 7.96
N VAL A 169 -5.52 -3.33 7.96
CA VAL A 169 -4.67 -3.56 6.78
C VAL A 169 -4.02 -4.93 6.88
N ASN A 170 -4.38 -5.81 5.96
CA ASN A 170 -3.77 -7.13 5.80
C ASN A 170 -2.43 -6.98 5.09
N VAL A 171 -1.34 -7.50 5.67
CA VAL A 171 0.01 -7.28 5.14
C VAL A 171 0.69 -8.56 4.70
N ASP A 172 1.44 -8.48 3.59
CA ASP A 172 2.47 -9.45 3.22
C ASP A 172 3.84 -8.83 3.42
N GLN A 173 4.65 -9.49 4.22
CA GLN A 173 6.01 -9.07 4.58
C GLN A 173 6.82 -10.29 5.00
N PRO A 174 8.15 -10.21 5.18
CA PRO A 174 8.92 -11.28 5.83
C PRO A 174 8.33 -11.62 7.20
N LEU A 175 8.06 -12.90 7.43
CA LEU A 175 7.46 -13.39 8.67
C LEU A 175 8.55 -13.73 9.68
N PHE A 176 8.82 -12.80 10.59
CA PHE A 176 9.62 -13.04 11.79
C PHE A 176 8.73 -13.55 12.93
N HIS A 177 9.33 -14.01 14.03
CA HIS A 177 8.62 -14.67 15.14
C HIS A 177 7.40 -13.89 15.67
N GLU A 178 7.50 -12.57 15.76
CA GLU A 178 6.41 -11.70 16.26
C GLU A 178 5.79 -10.82 15.16
N SER A 179 5.90 -11.21 13.90
CA SER A 179 5.25 -10.47 12.80
C SER A 179 3.77 -10.82 12.71
N VAL A 180 2.96 -9.80 12.39
CA VAL A 180 1.58 -10.01 11.93
C VAL A 180 1.57 -10.99 10.77
N LYS A 181 0.70 -11.99 10.83
CA LYS A 181 0.52 -13.00 9.78
C LYS A 181 -0.49 -12.54 8.73
N PRO A 182 -0.31 -12.93 7.46
CA PRO A 182 -1.30 -12.67 6.42
C PRO A 182 -2.68 -13.21 6.78
N ALA A 183 -3.71 -12.38 6.60
CA ALA A 183 -5.10 -12.71 6.88
C ALA A 183 -6.02 -12.08 5.81
N ALA A 184 -7.33 -12.29 5.93
CA ALA A 184 -8.38 -11.61 5.17
C ALA A 184 -9.33 -10.84 6.12
N THR A 185 -8.79 -10.29 7.20
CA THR A 185 -9.57 -9.57 8.20
C THR A 185 -10.16 -8.30 7.61
N VAL A 186 -11.48 -8.13 7.75
CA VAL A 186 -12.21 -6.94 7.31
C VAL A 186 -12.86 -6.28 8.51
N THR A 187 -12.47 -5.05 8.79
CA THR A 187 -13.10 -4.14 9.75
C THR A 187 -13.38 -2.80 9.06
N GLY A 188 -14.16 -1.92 9.67
CA GLY A 188 -14.36 -0.56 9.17
C GLY A 188 -14.95 -0.49 7.73
N PRO A 189 -14.67 0.61 6.99
CA PRO A 189 -15.36 0.91 5.73
C PRO A 189 -14.82 0.17 4.50
N VAL A 190 -13.56 -0.30 4.50
CA VAL A 190 -12.91 -0.91 3.32
C VAL A 190 -12.12 -2.17 3.66
N GLY A 191 -11.99 -3.10 2.71
CA GLY A 191 -10.95 -4.12 2.72
C GLY A 191 -9.62 -3.51 2.29
N TYR A 192 -8.51 -3.89 2.92
CA TYR A 192 -7.20 -3.33 2.57
C TYR A 192 -6.10 -4.38 2.68
N ALA A 193 -5.29 -4.52 1.64
CA ALA A 193 -4.10 -5.36 1.62
C ALA A 193 -2.87 -4.62 1.12
N ARG A 194 -1.70 -4.88 1.71
CA ARG A 194 -0.42 -4.32 1.28
C ARG A 194 0.64 -5.41 1.16
N LEU A 195 1.20 -5.55 -0.04
CA LEU A 195 2.24 -6.51 -0.36
C LEU A 195 3.60 -5.79 -0.41
N HIS A 196 4.45 -6.03 0.60
CA HIS A 196 5.71 -5.32 0.77
C HIS A 196 6.92 -6.02 0.17
N GLY A 197 6.76 -7.26 -0.29
CA GLY A 197 7.85 -8.16 -0.63
C GLY A 197 8.31 -8.97 0.56
N ARG A 198 9.03 -10.08 0.27
CA ARG A 198 9.54 -11.03 1.29
C ARG A 198 11.07 -11.10 1.31
N ASN A 199 11.75 -9.97 1.13
CA ASN A 199 13.21 -9.90 1.17
C ASN A 199 13.71 -9.99 2.62
N TYR A 200 13.84 -11.23 3.15
CA TYR A 200 14.26 -11.50 4.52
C TYR A 200 15.64 -10.93 4.85
N GLU A 201 16.61 -11.07 3.92
CA GLU A 201 17.99 -10.66 4.14
C GLU A 201 18.12 -9.14 4.29
N LYS A 202 17.33 -8.39 3.53
CA LYS A 202 17.39 -6.92 3.46
C LYS A 202 16.33 -6.21 4.29
N TRP A 203 15.47 -6.93 4.99
CA TRP A 203 14.37 -6.31 5.73
C TRP A 203 14.83 -5.36 6.83
N PHE A 204 15.81 -5.80 7.63
CA PHE A 204 16.44 -4.99 8.68
C PHE A 204 17.87 -4.57 8.34
N ALA A 205 18.59 -5.36 7.55
CA ALA A 205 20.00 -5.17 7.21
C ALA A 205 20.16 -4.60 5.77
N HIS A 206 19.57 -3.43 5.51
CA HIS A 206 19.68 -2.75 4.21
C HIS A 206 20.57 -1.51 4.32
N SER A 207 21.36 -1.22 3.29
CA SER A 207 22.12 0.03 3.15
C SER A 207 21.26 1.13 2.52
N GLU A 208 20.40 0.75 1.57
CA GLU A 208 19.49 1.63 0.88
C GLU A 208 18.02 1.21 1.14
N SER A 209 17.14 2.16 1.36
CA SER A 209 15.73 1.91 1.75
C SER A 209 14.95 1.06 0.74
N TRP A 210 15.32 1.11 -0.55
CA TRP A 210 14.68 0.33 -1.62
C TRP A 210 15.01 -1.17 -1.58
N GLU A 211 16.15 -1.57 -0.99
CA GLU A 211 16.58 -2.97 -0.96
C GLU A 211 15.55 -3.90 -0.31
N ARG A 212 14.87 -3.44 0.76
CA ARG A 212 13.82 -4.21 1.43
C ARG A 212 12.61 -4.49 0.53
N TYR A 213 12.36 -3.62 -0.45
CA TYR A 213 11.23 -3.69 -1.38
C TYR A 213 11.62 -4.30 -2.74
N SER A 214 12.87 -4.77 -2.88
CA SER A 214 13.33 -5.51 -4.05
C SER A 214 12.90 -6.96 -3.95
N TYR A 215 11.71 -7.25 -4.41
CA TYR A 215 11.11 -8.57 -4.37
C TYR A 215 10.04 -8.71 -5.46
N LEU A 216 10.17 -9.70 -6.33
CA LEU A 216 9.13 -10.04 -7.30
C LEU A 216 8.41 -11.31 -6.80
N TYR A 217 7.13 -11.17 -6.48
CA TYR A 217 6.31 -12.33 -6.12
C TYR A 217 6.12 -13.25 -7.31
N SER A 218 6.26 -14.56 -7.09
CA SER A 218 5.84 -15.57 -8.06
C SER A 218 4.30 -15.71 -8.08
N LYS A 219 3.78 -16.40 -9.08
CA LYS A 219 2.33 -16.68 -9.18
C LYS A 219 1.85 -17.51 -8.00
N GLU A 220 2.63 -18.51 -7.59
CA GLU A 220 2.35 -19.40 -6.47
C GLU A 220 2.31 -18.66 -5.13
N GLU A 221 3.12 -17.61 -4.98
CA GLU A 221 3.10 -16.76 -3.80
C GLU A 221 1.91 -15.79 -3.77
N LEU A 222 1.41 -15.39 -4.95
CA LEU A 222 0.24 -14.53 -5.09
C LEU A 222 -1.08 -15.30 -4.96
N GLU A 223 -1.12 -16.60 -5.29
CA GLU A 223 -2.33 -17.41 -5.27
C GLU A 223 -3.10 -17.34 -3.92
N PRO A 224 -2.47 -17.51 -2.75
CA PRO A 224 -3.17 -17.36 -1.46
C PRO A 224 -3.68 -15.92 -1.22
N TRP A 225 -3.11 -14.92 -1.89
CA TRP A 225 -3.58 -13.54 -1.82
C TRP A 225 -4.80 -13.30 -2.71
N VAL A 226 -4.89 -13.99 -3.84
CA VAL A 226 -6.10 -13.94 -4.70
C VAL A 226 -7.33 -14.38 -3.90
N GLU A 227 -7.24 -15.49 -3.15
CA GLU A 227 -8.32 -16.00 -2.30
C GLU A 227 -8.68 -14.98 -1.19
N ARG A 228 -7.69 -14.44 -0.47
CA ARG A 228 -7.91 -13.44 0.59
C ARG A 228 -8.53 -12.15 0.07
N ILE A 229 -8.08 -11.69 -1.10
CA ILE A 229 -8.62 -10.47 -1.72
C ILE A 229 -10.07 -10.69 -2.13
N ASP A 230 -10.38 -11.85 -2.66
CA ASP A 230 -11.74 -12.21 -3.05
C ASP A 230 -12.67 -12.28 -1.82
N GLU A 231 -12.22 -12.91 -0.74
CA GLU A 231 -12.93 -12.95 0.54
C GLU A 231 -13.20 -11.53 1.08
N MET A 232 -12.20 -10.65 1.11
CA MET A 232 -12.39 -9.25 1.52
C MET A 232 -13.40 -8.52 0.64
N ALA A 233 -13.39 -8.76 -0.67
CA ALA A 233 -14.25 -8.11 -1.63
C ALA A 233 -15.72 -8.59 -1.56
N GLN A 234 -15.99 -9.72 -0.94
CA GLN A 234 -17.36 -10.15 -0.63
C GLN A 234 -17.99 -9.30 0.48
N ALA A 235 -17.16 -8.68 1.33
CA ALA A 235 -17.62 -7.89 2.46
C ALA A 235 -17.59 -6.37 2.17
N LYS A 236 -16.55 -5.87 1.50
CA LYS A 236 -16.29 -4.41 1.31
C LYS A 236 -15.55 -4.10 0.01
N GLU A 237 -15.66 -2.83 -0.45
CA GLU A 237 -14.74 -2.28 -1.44
C GLU A 237 -13.30 -2.49 -0.96
N THR A 238 -12.47 -3.09 -1.81
CA THR A 238 -11.14 -3.57 -1.39
C THR A 238 -10.02 -2.90 -2.17
N TYR A 239 -9.02 -2.40 -1.44
CA TYR A 239 -7.79 -1.81 -1.97
C TYR A 239 -6.62 -2.76 -1.77
N VAL A 240 -5.87 -3.02 -2.84
CA VAL A 240 -4.68 -3.89 -2.81
C VAL A 240 -3.49 -3.09 -3.34
N ILE A 241 -2.52 -2.86 -2.47
CA ILE A 241 -1.37 -2.02 -2.79
C ILE A 241 -0.09 -2.86 -2.85
N THR A 242 0.53 -2.90 -4.02
CA THR A 242 1.84 -3.51 -4.21
C THR A 242 2.94 -2.50 -3.88
N ASN A 243 3.68 -2.73 -2.80
CA ASN A 243 4.69 -1.82 -2.28
C ASN A 243 6.14 -2.28 -2.56
N ASN A 244 6.33 -3.35 -3.30
CA ASN A 244 7.60 -3.88 -3.79
C ASN A 244 8.06 -3.11 -5.04
N HIS A 245 8.29 -1.81 -4.92
CA HIS A 245 8.38 -0.87 -6.03
C HIS A 245 9.66 -0.98 -6.89
N PHE A 246 10.74 -1.60 -6.39
CA PHE A 246 12.03 -1.62 -7.07
C PHE A 246 11.92 -2.10 -8.52
N ARG A 247 12.45 -1.30 -9.46
CA ARG A 247 12.50 -1.59 -10.91
C ARG A 247 11.16 -2.02 -11.53
N GLY A 248 10.04 -1.51 -11.01
CA GLY A 248 8.71 -1.81 -11.55
C GLY A 248 8.11 -3.15 -11.12
N GLN A 249 8.72 -3.90 -10.20
CA GLN A 249 8.20 -5.18 -9.70
C GLN A 249 6.78 -5.05 -9.14
N ALA A 250 6.46 -3.93 -8.49
CA ALA A 250 5.11 -3.63 -8.03
C ALA A 250 4.08 -3.58 -9.17
N ILE A 251 4.46 -3.03 -10.32
CA ILE A 251 3.59 -2.94 -11.51
C ILE A 251 3.30 -4.34 -12.06
N VAL A 252 4.32 -5.20 -12.14
CA VAL A 252 4.18 -6.58 -12.60
C VAL A 252 3.22 -7.34 -11.70
N ASN A 253 3.45 -7.33 -10.39
CA ASN A 253 2.61 -8.06 -9.44
C ASN A 253 1.19 -7.47 -9.32
N ALA A 254 1.00 -6.16 -9.48
CA ALA A 254 -0.33 -5.57 -9.55
C ALA A 254 -1.11 -6.09 -10.78
N VAL A 255 -0.47 -6.19 -11.93
CA VAL A 255 -1.08 -6.75 -13.16
C VAL A 255 -1.35 -8.25 -13.01
N ASP A 256 -0.43 -9.01 -12.40
CA ASP A 256 -0.63 -10.45 -12.16
C ASP A 256 -1.83 -10.70 -11.24
N LEU A 257 -1.97 -9.93 -10.15
CA LEU A 257 -3.14 -9.99 -9.27
C LEU A 257 -4.44 -9.60 -9.99
N LYS A 258 -4.44 -8.52 -10.78
CA LYS A 258 -5.62 -8.13 -11.57
C LYS A 258 -6.08 -9.27 -12.48
N ARG A 259 -5.15 -9.89 -13.21
CA ARG A 259 -5.43 -11.01 -14.12
C ARG A 259 -5.95 -12.24 -13.37
N ALA A 260 -5.31 -12.61 -12.26
CA ALA A 260 -5.73 -13.75 -11.44
C ALA A 260 -7.14 -13.56 -10.84
N LEU A 261 -7.55 -12.31 -10.58
CA LEU A 261 -8.89 -11.95 -10.11
C LEU A 261 -9.91 -11.73 -11.24
N GLY A 262 -9.54 -12.04 -12.49
CA GLY A 262 -10.42 -11.93 -13.66
C GLY A 262 -10.65 -10.51 -14.15
N GLN A 263 -9.81 -9.55 -13.76
CA GLN A 263 -9.85 -8.18 -14.26
C GLN A 263 -9.02 -8.02 -15.54
N GLU A 264 -9.49 -7.19 -16.49
CA GLU A 264 -8.65 -6.78 -17.60
C GLU A 264 -7.44 -6.00 -17.09
N ALA A 265 -6.25 -6.43 -17.51
CA ALA A 265 -5.03 -5.75 -17.12
C ALA A 265 -3.97 -5.83 -18.21
N LYS A 266 -3.39 -4.67 -18.51
CA LYS A 266 -2.29 -4.52 -19.47
C LYS A 266 -1.05 -4.04 -18.72
N LEU A 267 0.11 -4.56 -19.07
CA LEU A 267 1.36 -3.97 -18.63
C LEU A 267 1.60 -2.65 -19.37
N PRO A 268 2.12 -1.61 -18.68
CA PRO A 268 2.67 -0.44 -19.36
C PRO A 268 3.65 -0.84 -20.48
N GLY A 269 3.61 -0.16 -21.61
CA GLY A 269 4.18 -0.59 -22.88
C GLY A 269 5.63 -1.10 -22.88
N THR A 270 6.51 -0.53 -22.04
CA THR A 270 7.91 -0.95 -21.92
C THR A 270 8.11 -2.25 -21.11
N LEU A 271 7.20 -2.58 -20.21
CA LEU A 271 7.23 -3.85 -19.47
C LEU A 271 6.69 -5.02 -20.29
N GLY A 272 5.73 -4.77 -21.19
CA GLY A 272 5.20 -5.79 -22.10
C GLY A 272 6.29 -6.38 -23.01
N ASP A 273 7.20 -5.52 -23.48
CA ASP A 273 8.30 -5.91 -24.35
C ASP A 273 9.49 -6.54 -23.59
N ASN A 274 9.58 -6.33 -22.27
CA ASN A 274 10.71 -6.71 -21.43
C ASN A 274 10.38 -7.75 -20.34
N GLN A 275 9.24 -8.42 -20.37
CA GLN A 275 8.88 -9.45 -19.39
C GLN A 275 9.97 -10.54 -19.21
N ALA A 276 10.69 -10.87 -20.27
CA ALA A 276 11.84 -11.77 -20.23
C ALA A 276 13.02 -11.24 -19.38
N ASN A 277 13.20 -9.93 -19.29
CA ASN A 277 14.33 -9.31 -18.56
C ASN A 277 14.07 -9.09 -17.07
N VAL A 278 12.81 -8.97 -16.64
CA VAL A 278 12.45 -8.80 -15.21
C VAL A 278 12.49 -10.16 -14.49
N SER A 279 12.06 -11.23 -15.15
CA SER A 279 12.08 -12.60 -14.63
C SER A 279 13.48 -13.23 -14.60
N SER A 280 14.39 -12.85 -15.49
CA SER A 280 15.76 -13.41 -15.54
C SER A 280 16.70 -12.87 -14.46
N GLN A 281 16.29 -11.88 -13.66
CA GLN A 281 17.10 -11.33 -12.56
C GLN A 281 16.72 -11.88 -11.18
N SER A 282 15.76 -12.80 -11.09
CA SER A 282 15.44 -13.53 -9.86
C SER A 282 16.39 -14.72 -9.58
N ASP A 283 17.26 -15.09 -10.52
CA ASP A 283 18.28 -16.11 -10.32
C ASP A 283 19.50 -15.55 -9.57
N SER A 284 19.33 -15.26 -8.30
CA SER A 284 20.45 -15.22 -7.36
C SER A 284 20.80 -16.66 -6.98
N PRO A 285 22.07 -17.07 -7.00
CA PRO A 285 22.46 -18.45 -6.76
C PRO A 285 22.07 -18.88 -5.34
N THR A 286 21.35 -19.97 -5.26
CA THR A 286 21.03 -20.67 -3.99
C THR A 286 22.33 -20.91 -3.19
N PRO A 287 22.46 -20.43 -1.95
CA PRO A 287 23.66 -20.70 -1.17
C PRO A 287 23.74 -22.19 -0.86
N ARG A 288 24.82 -22.84 -1.31
CA ARG A 288 25.16 -24.22 -0.93
C ARG A 288 25.23 -24.29 0.60
N ARG A 289 24.36 -25.08 1.21
CA ARG A 289 24.46 -25.47 2.62
C ARG A 289 25.86 -26.03 2.87
N LYS A 290 26.68 -25.32 3.63
CA LYS A 290 27.88 -25.89 4.23
C LYS A 290 27.42 -26.65 5.46
N ASN A 291 27.60 -28.00 5.44
CA ASN A 291 27.48 -28.83 6.64
C ASN A 291 28.54 -28.40 7.63
N PRO A 292 28.21 -28.22 8.92
CA PRO A 292 29.24 -28.07 9.97
C PRO A 292 29.84 -29.41 10.24
N LYS A 293 31.19 -29.43 10.31
CA LYS A 293 31.93 -30.48 11.03
C LYS A 293 32.00 -30.12 12.48
#